data_b3e8b6f14dd453e2911b8e2859fbab8c
#
_entry.id   b3e8b6f14dd453e2911b8e2859fbab8c
#
_cell.length_a   1.000
_cell.length_b   1.000
_cell.length_c   1.000
_cell.angle_alpha   90.00
_cell.angle_beta   90.00
_cell.angle_gamma   90.00
#
_symmetry.space_group_name_H-M   'P 1'
#
loop_
_entity.id
_entity.type
_entity.pdbx_description
1 polymer ?
#
loop_
_entity_poly.entity_id
_entity_poly.type
_entity_poly.pdbx_seq_one_letter_code
_entity_poly.pdbx_strand_id
1 'polypeptide(L)'
;NVAMICSGDAGVYGMSGLMLEIGTEYPQIEVEVIPGVTAATGGAAVLGAPLIHDFCLISLSDLLTPWEKIEKRLVLASEADFVICLYNPSSKKRHDYLQKACDLCMQHKSPDTVCGIVLNIGREGETMKVMTLKELRDTQVDMFTTVFIGNSQTKEIGGRMVTPRGYKNV
;
A
#
# COMPACT_ATOMS: atom_id res chain seq x y z
N ASN A 1 11.36 6.01 31.16
CA ASN A 1 10.85 6.09 29.78
C ASN A 1 10.68 4.68 29.22
N VAL A 2 9.58 4.44 28.51
CA VAL A 2 9.28 3.16 27.83
C VAL A 2 9.08 3.48 26.34
N ALA A 3 9.64 2.66 25.46
CA ALA A 3 9.46 2.77 24.01
C ALA A 3 8.66 1.57 23.49
N MET A 4 7.59 1.85 22.74
CA MET A 4 6.89 0.84 21.96
C MET A 4 7.43 0.87 20.52
N ILE A 5 8.00 -0.24 20.06
CA ILE A 5 8.62 -0.33 18.74
C ILE A 5 7.58 -0.84 17.74
N CYS A 6 7.41 -0.09 16.64
CA CYS A 6 6.58 -0.46 15.50
C CYS A 6 7.44 -0.71 14.26
N SER A 7 7.04 -1.65 13.41
CA SER A 7 7.64 -1.81 12.09
C SER A 7 7.07 -0.76 11.15
N GLY A 8 7.94 -0.02 10.44
CA GLY A 8 7.52 1.06 9.56
C GLY A 8 7.21 2.36 10.31
N ASP A 9 6.03 2.91 10.10
CA ASP A 9 5.55 4.14 10.74
C ASP A 9 4.45 3.81 11.77
N ALA A 10 4.57 4.33 12.98
CA ALA A 10 3.62 4.06 14.07
C ALA A 10 2.21 4.59 13.79
N GLY A 11 2.07 5.62 12.93
CA GLY A 11 0.80 6.25 12.56
C GLY A 11 0.14 5.65 11.31
N VAL A 12 0.85 4.79 10.57
CA VAL A 12 0.31 4.18 9.34
C VAL A 12 -0.01 2.71 9.57
N TYR A 13 -1.27 2.41 9.87
CA TYR A 13 -1.75 1.07 10.30
C TYR A 13 -0.95 0.49 11.47
N GLY A 14 -0.35 1.36 12.28
CA GLY A 14 0.45 1.03 13.45
C GLY A 14 -0.29 1.25 14.77
N MET A 15 0.44 1.34 15.85
CA MET A 15 -0.09 1.33 17.22
C MET A 15 -0.30 2.72 17.83
N SER A 16 0.13 3.81 17.16
CA SER A 16 0.10 5.15 17.78
C SER A 16 -1.32 5.61 18.14
N GLY A 17 -2.30 5.36 17.25
CA GLY A 17 -3.70 5.69 17.52
C GLY A 17 -4.22 5.02 18.80
N LEU A 18 -4.01 3.70 18.93
CA LEU A 18 -4.41 2.94 20.09
C LEU A 18 -3.71 3.44 21.36
N MET A 19 -2.41 3.78 21.29
CA MET A 19 -1.67 4.29 22.44
C MET A 19 -2.19 5.66 22.90
N LEU A 20 -2.56 6.52 21.96
CA LEU A 20 -3.17 7.82 22.27
C LEU A 20 -4.58 7.65 22.87
N GLU A 21 -5.39 6.73 22.36
CA GLU A 21 -6.71 6.41 22.93
C GLU A 21 -6.60 5.91 24.37
N ILE A 22 -5.73 4.90 24.63
CA ILE A 22 -5.48 4.37 25.98
C ILE A 22 -4.90 5.45 26.89
N GLY A 23 -4.01 6.31 26.35
CA GLY A 23 -3.38 7.39 27.09
C GLY A 23 -4.38 8.37 27.73
N THR A 24 -5.60 8.47 27.21
CA THR A 24 -6.65 9.32 27.81
C THR A 24 -7.05 8.87 29.22
N GLU A 25 -6.88 7.57 29.54
CA GLU A 25 -7.15 7.00 30.87
C GLU A 25 -5.99 7.22 31.85
N TYR A 26 -4.83 7.67 31.35
CA TYR A 26 -3.59 7.85 32.13
C TYR A 26 -3.01 9.24 31.94
N PRO A 27 -3.66 10.31 32.44
CA PRO A 27 -3.27 11.71 32.15
C PRO A 27 -1.86 12.11 32.67
N GLN A 28 -1.26 11.28 33.52
CA GLN A 28 0.11 11.43 34.01
C GLN A 28 1.17 10.88 33.02
N ILE A 29 0.77 10.20 31.95
CA ILE A 29 1.67 9.62 30.96
C ILE A 29 1.61 10.48 29.70
N GLU A 30 2.75 11.00 29.28
CA GLU A 30 2.91 11.67 27.98
C GLU A 30 3.24 10.62 26.91
N VAL A 31 2.51 10.66 25.78
CA VAL A 31 2.73 9.80 24.63
C VAL A 31 3.28 10.63 23.49
N GLU A 32 4.54 10.39 23.12
CA GLU A 32 5.19 11.00 21.96
C GLU A 32 5.22 9.99 20.79
N VAL A 33 4.77 10.42 19.61
CA VAL A 33 4.80 9.61 18.40
C VAL A 33 5.99 10.00 17.54
N ILE A 34 6.92 9.07 17.36
CA ILE A 34 8.10 9.25 16.51
C ILE A 34 7.77 8.72 15.11
N PRO A 35 7.89 9.54 14.04
CA PRO A 35 7.60 9.10 12.68
C PRO A 35 8.64 8.08 12.18
N GLY A 36 8.21 7.22 11.28
CA GLY A 36 9.06 6.23 10.63
C GLY A 36 8.84 6.15 9.12
N VAL A 37 9.54 5.23 8.46
CA VAL A 37 9.38 4.99 7.03
C VAL A 37 8.36 3.87 6.83
N THR A 38 7.15 4.24 6.40
CA THR A 38 6.10 3.26 6.12
C THR A 38 6.41 2.42 4.86
N ALA A 39 5.86 1.21 4.79
CA ALA A 39 6.04 0.30 3.65
C ALA A 39 5.65 0.92 2.30
N ALA A 40 4.71 1.87 2.27
CA ALA A 40 4.36 2.58 1.03
C ALA A 40 5.55 3.36 0.47
N THR A 41 6.19 4.20 1.27
CA THR A 41 7.33 5.01 0.82
C THR A 41 8.60 4.17 0.68
N GLY A 42 8.82 3.21 1.58
CA GLY A 42 9.95 2.28 1.48
C GLY A 42 9.87 1.42 0.22
N GLY A 43 8.73 0.79 -0.05
CA GLY A 43 8.52 -0.02 -1.24
C GLY A 43 8.51 0.79 -2.53
N ALA A 44 7.97 2.02 -2.50
CA ALA A 44 8.04 2.93 -3.65
C ALA A 44 9.49 3.22 -4.05
N ALA A 45 10.39 3.43 -3.09
CA ALA A 45 11.81 3.66 -3.35
C ALA A 45 12.48 2.43 -3.98
N VAL A 46 12.10 1.22 -3.59
CA VAL A 46 12.57 -0.03 -4.19
C VAL A 46 12.07 -0.18 -5.63
N LEU A 47 10.77 0.10 -5.88
CA LEU A 47 10.16 0.02 -7.20
C LEU A 47 10.64 1.12 -8.17
N GLY A 48 11.02 2.29 -7.67
CA GLY A 48 11.40 3.45 -8.46
C GLY A 48 10.72 4.73 -7.97
N ALA A 49 9.73 5.24 -8.69
CA ALA A 49 9.02 6.47 -8.34
C ALA A 49 7.51 6.39 -8.66
N PRO A 50 6.77 5.39 -8.12
CA PRO A 50 5.35 5.24 -8.42
C PRO A 50 4.47 6.31 -7.76
N LEU A 51 4.91 6.96 -6.66
CA LEU A 51 4.12 7.86 -5.82
C LEU A 51 4.37 9.35 -6.08
N ILE A 52 4.77 9.73 -7.30
CA ILE A 52 5.02 11.14 -7.64
C ILE A 52 3.72 11.94 -7.83
N HIS A 53 2.63 11.26 -8.15
CA HIS A 53 1.26 11.81 -8.20
C HIS A 53 0.46 11.45 -6.95
N ASP A 54 -0.80 11.86 -6.92
CA ASP A 54 -1.72 11.56 -5.84
C ASP A 54 -1.89 10.06 -5.65
N PHE A 55 -1.81 9.62 -4.42
CA PHE A 55 -1.90 8.22 -4.07
C PHE A 55 -2.72 8.01 -2.80
N CYS A 56 -3.19 6.80 -2.60
CA CYS A 56 -3.89 6.41 -1.38
C CYS A 56 -3.33 5.09 -0.82
N LEU A 57 -3.52 4.91 0.50
CA LEU A 57 -3.20 3.69 1.21
C LEU A 57 -4.50 2.97 1.57
N ILE A 58 -4.63 1.69 1.19
CA ILE A 58 -5.80 0.87 1.51
C ILE A 58 -5.31 -0.45 2.11
N SER A 59 -5.76 -0.75 3.32
CA SER A 59 -5.55 -2.07 3.92
C SER A 59 -6.68 -3.00 3.48
N LEU A 60 -6.32 -4.20 2.99
CA LEU A 60 -7.28 -5.25 2.67
C LEU A 60 -7.69 -6.08 3.91
N SER A 61 -7.25 -5.68 5.11
CA SER A 61 -7.65 -6.33 6.35
C SER A 61 -9.08 -5.95 6.73
N ASP A 62 -9.97 -6.92 6.76
CA ASP A 62 -11.38 -6.79 7.17
C ASP A 62 -11.62 -7.05 8.66
N LEU A 63 -10.56 -7.12 9.48
CA LEU A 63 -10.68 -7.38 10.91
C LEU A 63 -11.39 -6.26 11.68
N LEU A 64 -11.12 -5.00 11.30
CA LEU A 64 -11.67 -3.81 11.94
C LEU A 64 -12.49 -2.93 10.98
N THR A 65 -12.46 -3.25 9.68
CA THR A 65 -13.15 -2.50 8.63
C THR A 65 -13.97 -3.47 7.79
N PRO A 66 -15.30 -3.33 7.69
CA PRO A 66 -16.12 -4.19 6.85
C PRO A 66 -15.63 -4.21 5.39
N TRP A 67 -15.71 -5.38 4.76
CA TRP A 67 -15.21 -5.58 3.39
C TRP A 67 -15.88 -4.63 2.39
N GLU A 68 -17.19 -4.39 2.51
CA GLU A 68 -17.96 -3.48 1.64
C GLU A 68 -17.39 -2.05 1.66
N LYS A 69 -16.82 -1.64 2.80
CA LYS A 69 -16.16 -0.33 2.92
C LYS A 69 -14.81 -0.31 2.22
N ILE A 70 -14.09 -1.44 2.23
CA ILE A 70 -12.83 -1.61 1.51
C ILE A 70 -13.10 -1.60 0.00
N GLU A 71 -14.09 -2.35 -0.47
CA GLU A 71 -14.54 -2.37 -1.87
C GLU A 71 -14.86 -0.97 -2.38
N LYS A 72 -15.69 -0.24 -1.65
CA LYS A 72 -16.04 1.15 -2.01
C LYS A 72 -14.81 2.04 -2.16
N ARG A 73 -13.81 1.90 -1.26
CA ARG A 73 -12.56 2.67 -1.33
C ARG A 73 -11.74 2.30 -2.58
N LEU A 74 -11.63 1.01 -2.91
CA LEU A 74 -10.94 0.53 -4.10
C LEU A 74 -11.56 1.06 -5.38
N VAL A 75 -12.89 0.98 -5.50
CA VAL A 75 -13.63 1.47 -6.67
C VAL A 75 -13.43 2.98 -6.83
N LEU A 76 -13.68 3.78 -5.80
CA LEU A 76 -13.57 5.24 -5.86
C LEU A 76 -12.14 5.71 -6.11
N ALA A 77 -11.13 5.06 -5.52
CA ALA A 77 -9.73 5.38 -5.77
C ALA A 77 -9.31 5.03 -7.21
N SER A 78 -9.87 3.96 -7.77
CA SER A 78 -9.62 3.55 -9.15
C SER A 78 -10.30 4.50 -10.15
N GLU A 79 -11.54 4.89 -9.89
CA GLU A 79 -12.31 5.86 -10.69
C GLU A 79 -11.64 7.24 -10.70
N ALA A 80 -11.12 7.69 -9.54
CA ALA A 80 -10.40 8.95 -9.40
C ALA A 80 -8.94 8.90 -9.89
N ASP A 81 -8.53 7.79 -10.48
CA ASP A 81 -7.19 7.57 -11.05
C ASP A 81 -6.03 7.75 -10.06
N PHE A 82 -6.23 7.44 -8.77
CA PHE A 82 -5.16 7.40 -7.78
C PHE A 82 -4.17 6.26 -8.06
N VAL A 83 -2.90 6.46 -7.70
CA VAL A 83 -2.01 5.34 -7.41
C VAL A 83 -2.43 4.72 -6.09
N ILE A 84 -2.58 3.39 -6.03
CA ILE A 84 -3.11 2.70 -4.86
C ILE A 84 -2.03 1.81 -4.26
N CYS A 85 -1.69 2.03 -2.97
CA CYS A 85 -0.86 1.12 -2.20
C CYS A 85 -1.73 0.21 -1.34
N LEU A 86 -1.62 -1.11 -1.53
CA LEU A 86 -2.36 -2.08 -0.76
C LEU A 86 -1.48 -2.67 0.34
N TYR A 87 -2.00 -2.63 1.57
CA TYR A 87 -1.46 -3.27 2.75
C TYR A 87 -2.27 -4.52 3.09
N ASN A 88 -1.61 -5.50 3.70
CA ASN A 88 -2.23 -6.77 4.09
C ASN A 88 -2.92 -7.48 2.90
N PRO A 89 -2.25 -7.63 1.74
CA PRO A 89 -2.89 -8.11 0.52
C PRO A 89 -3.32 -9.57 0.60
N SER A 90 -2.76 -10.32 1.54
CA SER A 90 -3.11 -11.74 1.75
C SER A 90 -2.87 -12.17 3.19
N SER A 91 -3.58 -13.21 3.60
CA SER A 91 -3.34 -13.96 4.84
C SER A 91 -3.89 -15.38 4.68
N LYS A 92 -3.65 -16.26 5.67
CA LYS A 92 -4.17 -17.65 5.65
C LYS A 92 -5.70 -17.75 5.45
N LYS A 93 -6.46 -16.74 5.90
CA LYS A 93 -7.93 -16.69 5.75
C LYS A 93 -8.39 -15.81 4.60
N ARG A 94 -7.52 -15.00 3.99
CA ARG A 94 -7.81 -13.97 2.97
C ARG A 94 -6.88 -14.13 1.78
N HIS A 95 -6.78 -15.34 1.25
CA HIS A 95 -5.90 -15.67 0.13
C HIS A 95 -6.37 -15.12 -1.21
N ASP A 96 -7.67 -14.80 -1.36
CA ASP A 96 -8.32 -14.30 -2.56
C ASP A 96 -8.57 -12.78 -2.57
N TYR A 97 -8.17 -12.06 -1.50
CA TYR A 97 -8.48 -10.63 -1.36
C TYR A 97 -7.73 -9.75 -2.36
N LEU A 98 -6.48 -10.10 -2.70
CA LEU A 98 -5.77 -9.40 -3.78
C LEU A 98 -6.48 -9.56 -5.11
N GLN A 99 -6.93 -10.78 -5.46
CA GLN A 99 -7.66 -11.05 -6.68
C GLN A 99 -8.94 -10.21 -6.74
N LYS A 100 -9.75 -10.21 -5.66
CA LYS A 100 -10.96 -9.39 -5.57
C LYS A 100 -10.66 -7.90 -5.70
N ALA A 101 -9.59 -7.41 -5.06
CA ALA A 101 -9.19 -6.02 -5.16
C ALA A 101 -8.80 -5.65 -6.60
N CYS A 102 -8.06 -6.50 -7.30
CA CYS A 102 -7.71 -6.28 -8.71
C CYS A 102 -8.94 -6.28 -9.61
N ASP A 103 -9.90 -7.21 -9.40
CA ASP A 103 -11.16 -7.25 -10.15
C ASP A 103 -11.98 -5.98 -9.97
N LEU A 104 -12.02 -5.41 -8.76
CA LEU A 104 -12.67 -4.12 -8.48
C LEU A 104 -11.95 -2.96 -9.15
N CYS A 105 -10.61 -2.93 -9.08
CA CYS A 105 -9.82 -1.88 -9.72
C CYS A 105 -9.96 -1.91 -11.25
N MET A 106 -10.06 -3.09 -11.87
CA MET A 106 -10.24 -3.23 -13.32
C MET A 106 -11.60 -2.74 -13.85
N GLN A 107 -12.56 -2.38 -12.97
CA GLN A 107 -13.78 -1.70 -13.41
C GLN A 107 -13.49 -0.29 -13.96
N HIS A 108 -12.39 0.34 -13.54
CA HIS A 108 -12.02 1.71 -13.91
C HIS A 108 -10.59 1.84 -14.44
N LYS A 109 -9.73 0.85 -14.19
CA LYS A 109 -8.33 0.81 -14.66
C LYS A 109 -8.15 -0.22 -15.75
N SER A 110 -7.24 0.03 -16.68
CA SER A 110 -6.89 -0.94 -17.72
C SER A 110 -6.28 -2.21 -17.11
N PRO A 111 -6.56 -3.40 -17.67
CA PRO A 111 -5.82 -4.61 -17.33
C PRO A 111 -4.30 -4.50 -17.51
N ASP A 112 -3.85 -3.61 -18.42
CA ASP A 112 -2.45 -3.34 -18.70
C ASP A 112 -1.84 -2.24 -17.80
N THR A 113 -2.59 -1.70 -16.84
CA THR A 113 -2.08 -0.74 -15.86
C THR A 113 -0.83 -1.31 -15.18
N VAL A 114 0.26 -0.55 -15.17
CA VAL A 114 1.52 -0.97 -14.53
C VAL A 114 1.33 -1.03 -13.03
N CYS A 115 1.71 -2.16 -12.46
CA CYS A 115 1.66 -2.46 -11.05
C CYS A 115 3.03 -2.95 -10.56
N GLY A 116 3.23 -2.96 -9.26
CA GLY A 116 4.43 -3.50 -8.65
C GLY A 116 4.15 -4.14 -7.29
N ILE A 117 4.98 -5.10 -6.93
CA ILE A 117 5.00 -5.69 -5.60
C ILE A 117 6.40 -5.59 -5.02
N VAL A 118 6.49 -5.40 -3.71
CA VAL A 118 7.74 -5.48 -2.97
C VAL A 118 7.52 -6.39 -1.76
N LEU A 119 8.35 -7.39 -1.65
CA LEU A 119 8.39 -8.33 -0.54
C LEU A 119 9.51 -7.94 0.41
N ASN A 120 9.30 -8.10 1.73
CA ASN A 120 10.30 -7.92 2.78
C ASN A 120 11.04 -6.56 2.74
N ILE A 121 10.32 -5.46 2.51
CA ILE A 121 10.90 -4.10 2.43
C ILE A 121 11.83 -3.82 3.61
N GLY A 122 13.10 -3.49 3.29
CA GLY A 122 14.15 -3.19 4.28
C GLY A 122 14.61 -4.38 5.11
N ARG A 123 14.35 -5.62 4.68
CA ARG A 123 14.71 -6.87 5.36
C ARG A 123 15.50 -7.79 4.44
N GLU A 124 16.11 -8.82 5.03
CA GLU A 124 16.72 -9.89 4.27
C GLU A 124 15.69 -10.56 3.34
N GLY A 125 16.09 -10.83 2.09
CA GLY A 125 15.22 -11.37 1.07
C GLY A 125 14.28 -10.32 0.44
N GLU A 126 14.62 -9.02 0.52
CA GLU A 126 13.89 -7.98 -0.22
C GLU A 126 13.91 -8.27 -1.73
N THR A 127 12.73 -8.32 -2.33
CA THR A 127 12.57 -8.51 -3.77
C THR A 127 11.47 -7.60 -4.29
N MET A 128 11.56 -7.23 -5.56
CA MET A 128 10.51 -6.50 -6.26
C MET A 128 10.17 -7.14 -7.59
N LYS A 129 8.95 -6.90 -8.05
CA LYS A 129 8.52 -7.26 -9.40
C LYS A 129 7.56 -6.21 -9.93
N VAL A 130 7.79 -5.78 -11.19
CA VAL A 130 6.86 -4.94 -11.95
C VAL A 130 6.06 -5.83 -12.89
N MET A 131 4.78 -5.57 -13.05
CA MET A 131 3.85 -6.39 -13.82
C MET A 131 2.61 -5.58 -14.20
N THR A 132 1.72 -6.14 -15.01
CA THR A 132 0.41 -5.56 -15.31
C THR A 132 -0.62 -5.86 -14.21
N LEU A 133 -1.71 -5.10 -14.16
CA LEU A 133 -2.83 -5.34 -13.22
C LEU A 133 -3.46 -6.72 -13.43
N LYS A 134 -3.54 -7.18 -14.67
CA LYS A 134 -4.01 -8.52 -15.02
C LYS A 134 -3.10 -9.62 -14.44
N GLU A 135 -1.79 -9.47 -14.56
CA GLU A 135 -0.83 -10.41 -13.99
C GLU A 135 -0.82 -10.36 -12.45
N LEU A 136 -0.95 -9.16 -11.88
CA LEU A 136 -1.05 -8.98 -10.43
C LEU A 136 -2.23 -9.73 -9.83
N ARG A 137 -3.38 -9.71 -10.52
CA ARG A 137 -4.60 -10.42 -10.13
C ARG A 137 -4.37 -11.90 -9.81
N ASP A 138 -3.53 -12.55 -10.62
CA ASP A 138 -3.26 -13.98 -10.51
C ASP A 138 -1.93 -14.28 -9.77
N THR A 139 -1.29 -13.23 -9.22
CA THR A 139 -0.04 -13.36 -8.46
C THR A 139 -0.34 -13.73 -7.01
N GLN A 140 0.35 -14.75 -6.50
CA GLN A 140 0.30 -15.08 -5.08
C GLN A 140 1.22 -14.15 -4.29
N VAL A 141 0.70 -13.61 -3.21
CA VAL A 141 1.41 -12.73 -2.28
C VAL A 141 1.17 -13.17 -0.84
N ASP A 142 1.99 -12.71 0.06
CA ASP A 142 1.85 -12.92 1.50
C ASP A 142 1.64 -11.62 2.28
N MET A 143 1.60 -11.71 3.60
CA MET A 143 1.41 -10.55 4.48
C MET A 143 2.62 -9.61 4.56
N PHE A 144 3.79 -10.02 4.06
CA PHE A 144 5.01 -9.20 4.01
C PHE A 144 5.16 -8.47 2.67
N THR A 145 4.19 -8.64 1.79
CA THR A 145 4.15 -8.00 0.48
C THR A 145 3.37 -6.69 0.56
N THR A 146 3.93 -5.63 -0.02
CA THR A 146 3.22 -4.38 -0.30
C THR A 146 2.98 -4.30 -1.79
N VAL A 147 1.74 -3.96 -2.17
CA VAL A 147 1.30 -3.92 -3.57
C VAL A 147 1.08 -2.48 -3.99
N PHE A 148 1.47 -2.17 -5.23
CA PHE A 148 1.31 -0.85 -5.84
C PHE A 148 0.56 -1.02 -7.16
N ILE A 149 -0.60 -0.38 -7.28
CA ILE A 149 -1.39 -0.31 -8.53
C ILE A 149 -1.24 1.10 -9.07
N GLY A 150 -0.70 1.23 -10.27
CA GLY A 150 -0.48 2.52 -10.92
C GLY A 150 -1.75 3.25 -11.31
N ASN A 151 -1.57 4.46 -11.80
CA ASN A 151 -2.63 5.23 -12.46
C ASN A 151 -2.47 5.17 -14.00
N SER A 152 -3.32 5.90 -14.73
CA SER A 152 -3.31 5.94 -16.20
C SER A 152 -2.00 6.42 -16.82
N GLN A 153 -1.15 7.13 -16.05
CA GLN A 153 0.13 7.66 -16.48
C GLN A 153 1.33 6.81 -16.06
N THR A 154 1.13 5.85 -15.18
CA THR A 154 2.22 5.01 -14.67
C THR A 154 2.82 4.16 -15.79
N LYS A 155 4.15 4.12 -15.85
CA LYS A 155 4.93 3.40 -16.87
C LYS A 155 5.99 2.53 -16.21
N GLU A 156 6.39 1.50 -16.93
CA GLU A 156 7.64 0.80 -16.66
C GLU A 156 8.77 1.48 -17.44
N ILE A 157 9.80 1.92 -16.72
CA ILE A 157 10.98 2.58 -17.29
C ILE A 157 12.23 1.88 -16.76
N GLY A 158 12.95 1.16 -17.60
CA GLY A 158 14.16 0.45 -17.21
C GLY A 158 13.94 -0.57 -16.09
N GLY A 159 12.83 -1.30 -16.11
CA GLY A 159 12.46 -2.27 -15.06
C GLY A 159 11.96 -1.65 -13.76
N ARG A 160 11.67 -0.34 -13.76
CA ARG A 160 11.16 0.42 -12.60
C ARG A 160 9.75 0.91 -12.85
N MET A 161 8.95 0.96 -11.79
CA MET A 161 7.61 1.54 -11.81
C MET A 161 7.71 3.06 -11.58
N VAL A 162 7.26 3.86 -12.54
CA VAL A 162 7.34 5.33 -12.49
C VAL A 162 6.01 5.94 -12.87
N THR A 163 5.52 6.87 -12.07
CA THR A 163 4.37 7.73 -12.42
C THR A 163 4.91 9.12 -12.76
N PRO A 164 5.00 9.51 -14.05
CA PRO A 164 5.58 10.79 -14.46
C PRO A 164 4.78 11.96 -13.93
N ARG A 165 5.47 13.02 -13.47
CA ARG A 165 4.82 14.27 -13.02
C ARG A 165 4.28 15.13 -14.15
N GLY A 166 4.63 14.81 -15.42
CA GLY A 166 4.22 15.57 -16.57
C GLY A 166 5.10 16.79 -16.89
N TYR A 167 6.38 16.75 -16.43
CA TYR A 167 7.35 17.77 -16.87
C TYR A 167 7.47 17.77 -18.39
N LYS A 168 7.39 18.97 -19.01
CA LYS A 168 7.63 19.15 -20.45
C LYS A 168 9.15 19.26 -20.67
N ASN A 169 9.66 18.57 -21.70
CA ASN A 169 11.09 18.60 -22.10
C ASN A 169 12.07 17.83 -21.19
N VAL A 170 11.64 16.70 -20.66
CA VAL A 170 12.53 15.72 -20.02
C VAL A 170 12.67 14.48 -20.91
#